data_a9cdde354066bd64f0b394e18079b477
#
_entry.id   a9cdde354066bd64f0b394e18079b477
#
_cell.length_a   1.000
_cell.length_b   1.000
_cell.length_c   1.000
_cell.angle_alpha   90.00
_cell.angle_beta   90.00
_cell.angle_gamma   90.00
#
_symmetry.space_group_name_H-M   'P 1'
#
loop_
_entity.id
_entity.type
_entity.pdbx_description
1 polymer ?
#
loop_
_entity_poly.entity_id
_entity_poly.type
_entity_poly.pdbx_seq_one_letter_code
_entity_poly.pdbx_strand_id
1 'polypeptide(L)'
;MGTMVSVLLSLLLLLGPAVPQETQAGSYRLSFLYTGVSRPTDSLPSFQATAHLNDQVFFHYDSKSRKAIPLDPWSQMEGIEDWEKESELQQARESIFMETLQDIMDYYKDREGSHTFQGRFGCELLNNKSSGAFWKYAYDGQNFIEFNREIPGWVPQDPAALNTKRKWEAEEVYVQRAKAYLEEECPAMLRRCLQYGKAFLDRQDPPSMSITRTPGEDTIKCWASDFYPQDIDLHWIQGGNTVETEVRGDLLPSGNGTYLSWVSLTVSPWRTRNTVFCRIVHSSLDQPLTGLDKRQ
;
A
#
# COMPACT_ATOMS: atom_id res chain seq x y z
N MET A 1 -64.71 13.21 -24.31
CA MET A 1 -63.92 13.17 -23.05
C MET A 1 -63.17 11.83 -23.02
N GLY A 2 -62.29 11.56 -23.96
CA GLY A 2 -61.64 10.23 -24.07
C GLY A 2 -60.19 10.23 -24.54
N THR A 3 -59.51 11.38 -24.59
CA THR A 3 -58.14 11.45 -25.17
C THR A 3 -57.05 12.04 -24.23
N MET A 4 -57.40 12.44 -23.00
CA MET A 4 -56.42 13.01 -22.05
C MET A 4 -55.91 12.03 -20.99
N VAL A 5 -56.51 10.82 -20.87
CA VAL A 5 -56.07 9.84 -19.86
C VAL A 5 -54.94 8.94 -20.38
N SER A 6 -54.77 8.83 -21.72
CA SER A 6 -53.78 7.93 -22.32
C SER A 6 -52.37 8.48 -22.36
N VAL A 7 -52.18 9.81 -22.20
CA VAL A 7 -50.86 10.44 -22.28
C VAL A 7 -50.16 10.46 -20.90
N LEU A 8 -50.92 10.42 -19.81
CA LEU A 8 -50.35 10.38 -18.44
C LEU A 8 -49.86 9.01 -18.01
N LEU A 9 -50.34 7.92 -18.61
CA LEU A 9 -49.85 6.56 -18.31
C LEU A 9 -48.53 6.25 -19.06
N SER A 10 -48.20 6.94 -20.13
CA SER A 10 -46.98 6.70 -20.90
C SER A 10 -45.74 7.36 -20.30
N LEU A 11 -45.90 8.35 -19.41
CA LEU A 11 -44.78 9.04 -18.73
C LEU A 11 -44.33 8.33 -17.44
N LEU A 12 -45.13 7.44 -16.88
CA LEU A 12 -44.79 6.70 -15.64
C LEU A 12 -43.99 5.40 -15.88
N LEU A 13 -43.82 5.00 -17.13
CA LEU A 13 -43.06 3.80 -17.47
C LEU A 13 -41.60 4.05 -17.84
N LEU A 14 -41.10 5.30 -17.76
CA LEU A 14 -39.69 5.63 -18.03
C LEU A 14 -38.84 5.81 -16.75
N LEU A 15 -39.45 5.70 -15.59
CA LEU A 15 -38.71 5.56 -14.33
C LEU A 15 -38.62 4.07 -14.02
N GLY A 16 -37.75 3.36 -14.76
CA GLY A 16 -37.27 2.07 -14.33
C GLY A 16 -36.68 2.20 -12.91
N PRO A 17 -36.76 1.15 -12.06
CA PRO A 17 -36.13 1.19 -10.75
C PRO A 17 -34.67 1.58 -10.99
N ALA A 18 -34.23 2.65 -10.30
CA ALA A 18 -32.81 2.99 -10.27
C ALA A 18 -32.07 1.72 -9.84
N VAL A 19 -31.37 1.09 -10.78
CA VAL A 19 -30.48 -0.02 -10.47
C VAL A 19 -29.53 0.57 -9.44
N PRO A 20 -29.48 0.03 -8.20
CA PRO A 20 -28.49 0.49 -7.25
C PRO A 20 -27.15 0.31 -7.93
N GLN A 21 -26.45 1.42 -8.15
CA GLN A 21 -25.11 1.42 -8.66
C GLN A 21 -24.36 0.51 -7.69
N GLU A 22 -23.99 -0.70 -8.13
CA GLU A 22 -23.16 -1.61 -7.34
C GLU A 22 -21.95 -0.78 -6.94
N THR A 23 -21.89 -0.40 -5.66
CA THR A 23 -20.70 0.24 -5.10
C THR A 23 -19.58 -0.75 -5.32
N GLN A 24 -18.67 -0.39 -6.22
CA GLN A 24 -17.50 -1.17 -6.54
C GLN A 24 -16.90 -1.67 -5.22
N ALA A 25 -16.74 -2.99 -5.11
CA ALA A 25 -16.33 -3.65 -3.88
C ALA A 25 -14.97 -3.10 -3.45
N GLY A 26 -14.97 -2.09 -2.60
CA GLY A 26 -13.74 -1.45 -2.13
C GLY A 26 -13.03 -2.34 -1.11
N SER A 27 -11.79 -2.70 -1.41
CA SER A 27 -10.86 -3.28 -0.46
C SER A 27 -9.95 -2.19 0.09
N TYR A 28 -9.91 -2.04 1.40
CA TYR A 28 -9.08 -1.03 2.07
C TYR A 28 -8.25 -1.67 3.16
N ARG A 29 -7.03 -1.16 3.32
CA ARG A 29 -6.06 -1.65 4.30
C ARG A 29 -5.48 -0.48 5.08
N LEU A 30 -5.44 -0.61 6.41
CA LEU A 30 -4.60 0.19 7.28
C LEU A 30 -3.42 -0.68 7.72
N SER A 31 -2.20 -0.22 7.51
CA SER A 31 -1.00 -0.94 7.92
C SER A 31 0.02 -0.02 8.54
N PHE A 32 0.73 -0.54 9.53
CA PHE A 32 1.86 0.10 10.20
C PHE A 32 3.13 -0.66 9.89
N LEU A 33 4.20 0.06 9.58
CA LEU A 33 5.54 -0.45 9.35
C LEU A 33 6.49 0.21 10.34
N TYR A 34 7.13 -0.60 11.15
CA TYR A 34 8.09 -0.16 12.17
C TYR A 34 9.47 -0.68 11.85
N THR A 35 10.48 0.17 12.06
CA THR A 35 11.89 -0.21 11.92
C THR A 35 12.67 0.39 13.08
N GLY A 36 13.32 -0.48 13.86
CA GLY A 36 14.30 -0.12 14.88
C GLY A 36 15.69 -0.52 14.41
N VAL A 37 16.69 0.31 14.67
CA VAL A 37 18.09 0.04 14.36
C VAL A 37 18.94 0.19 15.62
N SER A 38 19.86 -0.77 15.84
CA SER A 38 20.72 -0.76 17.04
C SER A 38 21.79 0.31 16.99
N ARG A 39 22.18 0.75 15.79
CA ARG A 39 23.21 1.79 15.56
C ARG A 39 22.66 2.92 14.72
N PRO A 40 21.96 3.88 15.35
CA PRO A 40 21.45 5.07 14.65
C PRO A 40 22.60 5.99 14.22
N THR A 41 22.34 6.83 13.23
CA THR A 41 23.25 7.88 12.76
C THR A 41 22.57 9.23 12.75
N ASP A 42 23.28 10.29 12.39
CA ASP A 42 22.65 11.61 12.24
C ASP A 42 21.53 11.64 11.18
N SER A 43 21.61 10.81 10.14
CA SER A 43 20.60 10.67 9.11
C SER A 43 19.58 9.55 9.37
N LEU A 44 19.92 8.56 10.21
CA LEU A 44 19.08 7.40 10.49
C LEU A 44 18.65 7.41 11.98
N PRO A 45 17.38 7.68 12.31
CA PRO A 45 16.87 7.58 13.67
C PRO A 45 16.89 6.15 14.18
N SER A 46 16.92 5.96 15.50
CA SER A 46 16.89 4.62 16.12
C SER A 46 15.57 3.90 15.90
N PHE A 47 14.48 4.64 15.76
CA PHE A 47 13.16 4.10 15.51
C PHE A 47 12.39 4.97 14.50
N GLN A 48 11.70 4.30 13.58
CA GLN A 48 10.78 4.92 12.62
C GLN A 48 9.49 4.11 12.54
N ALA A 49 8.38 4.80 12.39
CA ALA A 49 7.08 4.23 12.12
C ALA A 49 6.40 4.95 10.96
N THR A 50 5.80 4.20 10.05
CA THR A 50 4.94 4.73 9.00
C THR A 50 3.60 4.01 9.03
N ALA A 51 2.52 4.77 8.92
CA ALA A 51 1.19 4.22 8.70
C ALA A 51 0.77 4.44 7.25
N HIS A 52 0.07 3.46 6.68
CA HIS A 52 -0.40 3.48 5.30
C HIS A 52 -1.89 3.18 5.25
N LEU A 53 -2.61 3.96 4.45
CA LEU A 53 -3.97 3.66 4.01
C LEU A 53 -3.88 3.17 2.57
N ASN A 54 -4.16 1.88 2.36
CA ASN A 54 -3.75 1.13 1.18
C ASN A 54 -2.23 1.21 1.00
N ASP A 55 -1.78 1.88 -0.05
CA ASP A 55 -0.40 2.14 -0.42
C ASP A 55 0.04 3.59 -0.15
N GLN A 56 -0.89 4.43 0.33
CA GLN A 56 -0.63 5.85 0.58
C GLN A 56 -0.16 6.06 2.01
N VAL A 57 0.97 6.73 2.18
CA VAL A 57 1.47 7.07 3.52
C VAL A 57 0.48 8.00 4.20
N PHE A 58 0.01 7.60 5.38
CA PHE A 58 -0.94 8.33 6.20
C PHE A 58 -0.23 9.30 7.15
N PHE A 59 0.72 8.77 7.90
CA PHE A 59 1.62 9.55 8.74
C PHE A 59 2.97 8.85 8.91
N HIS A 60 3.95 9.60 9.37
CA HIS A 60 5.21 9.03 9.84
C HIS A 60 5.54 9.52 11.26
N TYR A 61 6.36 8.74 11.95
CA TYR A 61 6.94 9.05 13.25
C TYR A 61 8.41 8.64 13.26
N ASP A 62 9.25 9.38 13.94
CA ASP A 62 10.64 9.01 14.19
C ASP A 62 11.09 9.38 15.60
N SER A 63 12.13 8.67 16.11
CA SER A 63 12.67 8.85 17.46
C SER A 63 13.35 10.21 17.71
N LYS A 64 13.63 10.99 16.66
CA LYS A 64 14.25 12.32 16.77
C LYS A 64 13.21 13.40 16.99
N SER A 65 12.18 13.43 16.13
CA SER A 65 11.07 14.36 16.24
C SER A 65 10.12 14.01 17.38
N ARG A 66 9.95 12.71 17.65
CA ARG A 66 9.02 12.13 18.61
C ARG A 66 7.57 12.60 18.40
N LYS A 67 7.22 12.85 17.14
CA LYS A 67 5.89 13.31 16.73
C LYS A 67 5.36 12.46 15.59
N ALA A 68 4.09 12.09 15.67
CA ALA A 68 3.35 11.55 14.54
C ALA A 68 2.95 12.71 13.62
N ILE A 69 3.52 12.75 12.43
CA ILE A 69 3.33 13.85 11.46
C ILE A 69 2.52 13.31 10.30
N PRO A 70 1.26 13.77 10.12
CA PRO A 70 0.45 13.39 8.96
C PRO A 70 1.05 13.94 7.68
N LEU A 71 0.88 13.20 6.59
CA LEU A 71 1.27 13.63 5.25
C LEU A 71 0.04 14.12 4.46
N ASP A 72 0.27 15.01 3.49
CA ASP A 72 -0.83 15.44 2.63
C ASP A 72 -1.40 14.27 1.79
N PRO A 73 -2.72 14.23 1.59
CA PRO A 73 -3.72 15.23 1.99
C PRO A 73 -4.26 15.06 3.42
N TRP A 74 -3.81 14.07 4.17
CA TRP A 74 -4.34 13.71 5.50
C TRP A 74 -4.11 14.79 6.56
N SER A 75 -3.02 15.56 6.41
CA SER A 75 -2.70 16.69 7.30
C SER A 75 -3.75 17.80 7.28
N GLN A 76 -4.54 17.89 6.21
CA GLN A 76 -5.58 18.91 6.00
C GLN A 76 -6.97 18.42 6.41
N MET A 77 -7.11 17.19 6.85
CA MET A 77 -8.36 16.56 7.25
C MET A 77 -8.57 16.66 8.76
N GLU A 78 -9.21 17.73 9.22
CA GLU A 78 -9.52 17.92 10.64
C GLU A 78 -10.35 16.76 11.21
N GLY A 79 -9.99 16.28 12.40
CA GLY A 79 -10.73 15.23 13.11
C GLY A 79 -10.49 13.80 12.64
N ILE A 80 -9.63 13.58 11.64
CA ILE A 80 -9.27 12.24 11.19
C ILE A 80 -8.52 11.46 12.27
N GLU A 81 -7.63 12.14 13.02
CA GLU A 81 -6.88 11.58 14.13
C GLU A 81 -6.45 12.68 15.12
N ASP A 82 -6.25 12.30 16.38
CA ASP A 82 -5.62 13.12 17.42
C ASP A 82 -4.10 12.89 17.37
N TRP A 83 -3.38 13.76 16.66
CA TRP A 83 -1.95 13.61 16.40
C TRP A 83 -1.07 13.74 17.64
N GLU A 84 -1.54 14.43 18.69
CA GLU A 84 -0.82 14.52 19.95
C GLU A 84 -0.89 13.17 20.69
N LYS A 85 -2.10 12.62 20.80
CA LYS A 85 -2.33 11.29 21.37
C LYS A 85 -1.63 10.20 20.56
N GLU A 86 -1.66 10.26 19.22
CA GLU A 86 -0.95 9.31 18.37
C GLU A 86 0.56 9.38 18.60
N SER A 87 1.12 10.57 18.80
CA SER A 87 2.53 10.74 19.13
C SER A 87 2.90 10.05 20.44
N GLU A 88 2.07 10.16 21.47
CA GLU A 88 2.27 9.47 22.77
C GLU A 88 2.22 7.95 22.61
N LEU A 89 1.28 7.43 21.79
CA LEU A 89 1.18 6.01 21.50
C LEU A 89 2.42 5.49 20.77
N GLN A 90 2.93 6.24 19.80
CA GLN A 90 4.15 5.87 19.07
C GLN A 90 5.39 5.90 19.98
N GLN A 91 5.50 6.85 20.90
CA GLN A 91 6.57 6.90 21.91
C GLN A 91 6.56 5.67 22.83
N ALA A 92 5.37 5.24 23.28
CA ALA A 92 5.24 4.05 24.10
C ALA A 92 5.65 2.78 23.32
N ARG A 93 5.27 2.70 22.06
CA ARG A 93 5.63 1.57 21.17
C ARG A 93 7.12 1.57 20.85
N GLU A 94 7.74 2.73 20.59
CA GLU A 94 9.18 2.89 20.42
C GLU A 94 9.95 2.25 21.58
N SER A 95 9.57 2.56 22.81
CA SER A 95 10.26 2.06 24.01
C SER A 95 10.25 0.53 24.05
N ILE A 96 9.09 -0.09 23.88
CA ILE A 96 8.95 -1.57 23.87
C ILE A 96 9.71 -2.19 22.70
N PHE A 97 9.69 -1.55 21.55
CA PHE A 97 10.33 -2.03 20.33
C PHE A 97 11.85 -2.05 20.46
N MET A 98 12.43 -0.96 20.97
CA MET A 98 13.88 -0.84 21.18
C MET A 98 14.38 -1.73 22.31
N GLU A 99 13.61 -1.90 23.39
CA GLU A 99 13.90 -2.87 24.44
C GLU A 99 13.93 -4.31 23.87
N THR A 100 12.97 -4.66 23.03
CA THR A 100 12.92 -5.98 22.39
C THR A 100 14.15 -6.22 21.49
N LEU A 101 14.55 -5.22 20.70
CA LEU A 101 15.76 -5.28 19.89
C LEU A 101 17.00 -5.55 20.75
N GLN A 102 17.13 -4.86 21.88
CA GLN A 102 18.23 -5.07 22.82
C GLN A 102 18.23 -6.48 23.41
N ASP A 103 17.07 -6.98 23.84
CA ASP A 103 16.93 -8.35 24.36
C ASP A 103 17.35 -9.41 23.35
N ILE A 104 17.04 -9.22 22.05
CA ILE A 104 17.44 -10.14 20.98
C ILE A 104 18.96 -10.12 20.79
N MET A 105 19.58 -8.93 20.75
CA MET A 105 21.03 -8.78 20.63
C MET A 105 21.75 -9.42 21.81
N ASP A 106 21.21 -9.29 23.02
CA ASP A 106 21.77 -9.92 24.25
C ASP A 106 21.64 -11.45 24.20
N TYR A 107 20.56 -11.97 23.65
CA TYR A 107 20.39 -13.41 23.44
C TYR A 107 21.47 -14.00 22.52
N TYR A 108 21.74 -13.31 21.39
CA TYR A 108 22.76 -13.72 20.43
C TYR A 108 24.18 -13.34 20.85
N LYS A 109 24.34 -12.54 21.92
CA LYS A 109 25.62 -11.99 22.39
C LYS A 109 26.36 -11.20 21.32
N ASP A 110 25.59 -10.56 20.44
CA ASP A 110 26.10 -9.71 19.36
C ASP A 110 25.70 -8.25 19.61
N ARG A 111 26.52 -7.57 20.41
CA ARG A 111 26.34 -6.14 20.74
C ARG A 111 27.11 -5.19 19.81
N GLU A 112 28.03 -5.75 19.02
CA GLU A 112 28.92 -4.94 18.18
C GLU A 112 28.39 -4.77 16.76
N GLY A 113 27.48 -5.63 16.31
CA GLY A 113 26.84 -5.59 15.02
C GLY A 113 25.83 -4.44 14.88
N SER A 114 25.50 -4.11 13.63
CA SER A 114 24.35 -3.25 13.30
C SER A 114 23.16 -4.16 12.99
N HIS A 115 22.15 -4.09 13.83
CA HIS A 115 20.98 -4.96 13.75
C HIS A 115 19.72 -4.16 13.52
N THR A 116 18.73 -4.80 12.89
CA THR A 116 17.43 -4.25 12.61
C THR A 116 16.32 -5.11 13.21
N PHE A 117 15.32 -4.45 13.79
CA PHE A 117 14.08 -5.09 14.17
C PHE A 117 12.94 -4.41 13.42
N GLN A 118 12.09 -5.16 12.77
CA GLN A 118 10.99 -4.63 11.95
C GLN A 118 9.66 -5.20 12.43
N GLY A 119 8.62 -4.37 12.41
CA GLY A 119 7.26 -4.77 12.72
C GLY A 119 6.31 -4.37 11.61
N ARG A 120 5.37 -5.25 11.30
CA ARG A 120 4.28 -4.96 10.38
C ARG A 120 2.98 -5.48 10.96
N PHE A 121 1.99 -4.59 11.14
CA PHE A 121 0.67 -4.97 11.62
C PHE A 121 -0.41 -4.10 10.98
N GLY A 122 -1.65 -4.57 11.01
CA GLY A 122 -2.74 -3.86 10.41
C GLY A 122 -3.99 -4.71 10.20
N CYS A 123 -4.96 -4.12 9.54
CA CYS A 123 -6.25 -4.72 9.25
C CYS A 123 -6.78 -4.34 7.87
N GLU A 124 -7.73 -5.12 7.40
CA GLU A 124 -8.33 -4.98 6.08
C GLU A 124 -9.85 -4.97 6.19
N LEU A 125 -10.47 -4.15 5.35
CA LEU A 125 -11.92 -4.13 5.14
C LEU A 125 -12.23 -4.47 3.68
N LEU A 126 -13.19 -5.34 3.49
CA LEU A 126 -13.81 -5.63 2.20
C LEU A 126 -15.30 -5.29 2.32
N ASN A 127 -15.79 -4.38 1.49
CA ASN A 127 -17.18 -3.92 1.56
C ASN A 127 -17.58 -3.45 2.98
N ASN A 128 -16.71 -2.69 3.64
CA ASN A 128 -16.86 -2.19 5.00
C ASN A 128 -16.93 -3.26 6.11
N LYS A 129 -16.70 -4.54 5.78
CA LYS A 129 -16.60 -5.65 6.74
C LYS A 129 -15.13 -6.00 6.95
N SER A 130 -14.77 -6.37 8.19
CA SER A 130 -13.43 -6.87 8.48
C SER A 130 -13.16 -8.12 7.67
N SER A 131 -12.10 -8.13 6.87
CA SER A 131 -11.72 -9.23 5.99
C SER A 131 -10.37 -9.86 6.34
N GLY A 132 -9.51 -9.13 7.04
CA GLY A 132 -8.20 -9.60 7.45
C GLY A 132 -7.56 -8.73 8.51
N ALA A 133 -6.59 -9.28 9.23
CA ALA A 133 -5.66 -8.55 10.07
C ALA A 133 -4.39 -9.40 10.26
N PHE A 134 -3.28 -8.73 10.54
CA PHE A 134 -1.98 -9.37 10.67
C PHE A 134 -1.12 -8.59 11.67
N TRP A 135 -0.19 -9.31 12.35
CA TRP A 135 0.82 -8.70 13.20
C TRP A 135 2.05 -9.60 13.25
N LYS A 136 3.15 -9.14 12.71
CA LYS A 136 4.40 -9.91 12.61
C LYS A 136 5.63 -9.03 12.73
N TYR A 137 6.71 -9.64 13.18
CA TYR A 137 8.01 -9.02 13.36
C TYR A 137 9.11 -9.81 12.66
N ALA A 138 10.17 -9.11 12.29
CA ALA A 138 11.38 -9.66 11.70
C ALA A 138 12.61 -9.09 12.42
N TYR A 139 13.66 -9.92 12.55
CA TYR A 139 14.98 -9.54 13.01
C TYR A 139 15.98 -9.75 11.88
N ASP A 140 16.77 -8.73 11.54
CA ASP A 140 17.69 -8.71 10.40
C ASP A 140 17.09 -9.28 9.10
N GLY A 141 15.83 -8.93 8.84
CA GLY A 141 15.09 -9.35 7.65
C GLY A 141 14.54 -10.78 7.71
N GLN A 142 14.79 -11.55 8.78
CA GLN A 142 14.24 -12.88 8.98
C GLN A 142 13.01 -12.86 9.87
N ASN A 143 12.02 -13.71 9.56
CA ASN A 143 10.84 -13.84 10.39
C ASN A 143 11.20 -14.14 11.84
N PHE A 144 10.64 -13.39 12.77
CA PHE A 144 10.95 -13.48 14.19
C PHE A 144 9.78 -14.01 15.02
N ILE A 145 8.65 -13.33 15.01
CA ILE A 145 7.46 -13.71 15.76
C ILE A 145 6.21 -13.13 15.08
N GLU A 146 5.09 -13.87 15.10
CA GLU A 146 3.82 -13.39 14.58
C GLU A 146 2.66 -13.71 15.53
N PHE A 147 1.59 -12.91 15.46
CA PHE A 147 0.39 -13.11 16.27
C PHE A 147 -0.61 -14.03 15.55
N ASN A 148 -1.01 -15.11 16.20
CA ASN A 148 -2.10 -15.95 15.74
C ASN A 148 -3.43 -15.44 16.33
N ARG A 149 -4.40 -15.13 15.47
CA ARG A 149 -5.72 -14.63 15.88
C ARG A 149 -6.72 -15.74 16.17
N GLU A 150 -6.59 -16.89 15.50
CA GLU A 150 -7.51 -18.02 15.67
C GLU A 150 -7.29 -18.68 17.03
N ILE A 151 -6.03 -18.89 17.38
CA ILE A 151 -5.60 -19.32 18.72
C ILE A 151 -4.79 -18.16 19.30
N PRO A 152 -5.44 -17.21 20.01
CA PRO A 152 -4.77 -15.97 20.40
C PRO A 152 -3.47 -16.21 21.13
N GLY A 153 -2.37 -15.71 20.55
CA GLY A 153 -1.04 -15.87 21.10
C GLY A 153 0.07 -15.58 20.09
N TRP A 154 1.27 -15.41 20.58
CA TRP A 154 2.46 -15.16 19.78
C TRP A 154 3.10 -16.47 19.35
N VAL A 155 3.38 -16.63 18.06
CA VAL A 155 4.01 -17.80 17.46
C VAL A 155 5.46 -17.45 17.11
N PRO A 156 6.45 -17.96 17.88
CA PRO A 156 7.85 -17.69 17.62
C PRO A 156 8.33 -18.46 16.38
N GLN A 157 9.13 -17.79 15.54
CA GLN A 157 9.75 -18.35 14.35
C GLN A 157 11.28 -18.35 14.44
N ASP A 158 11.81 -17.72 15.49
CA ASP A 158 13.23 -17.62 15.82
C ASP A 158 13.46 -18.12 17.26
N PRO A 159 14.61 -18.78 17.57
CA PRO A 159 14.90 -19.24 18.93
C PRO A 159 14.84 -18.14 19.99
N ALA A 160 15.33 -16.94 19.70
CA ALA A 160 15.27 -15.79 20.62
C ALA A 160 13.83 -15.32 20.87
N ALA A 161 12.93 -15.54 19.93
CA ALA A 161 11.53 -15.16 20.04
C ALA A 161 10.77 -15.93 21.13
N LEU A 162 11.29 -17.07 21.61
CA LEU A 162 10.74 -17.77 22.78
C LEU A 162 10.79 -16.91 24.05
N ASN A 163 11.85 -16.11 24.21
CA ASN A 163 11.97 -15.18 25.32
C ASN A 163 10.99 -14.02 25.20
N THR A 164 10.89 -13.46 23.99
CA THR A 164 9.93 -12.41 23.66
C THR A 164 8.49 -12.87 23.89
N LYS A 165 8.14 -14.07 23.42
CA LYS A 165 6.84 -14.70 23.67
C LYS A 165 6.53 -14.76 25.16
N ARG A 166 7.45 -15.32 25.97
CA ARG A 166 7.25 -15.43 27.42
C ARG A 166 7.04 -14.06 28.07
N LYS A 167 7.75 -13.03 27.64
CA LYS A 167 7.64 -11.65 28.16
C LYS A 167 6.29 -11.02 27.75
N TRP A 168 5.89 -11.16 26.47
CA TRP A 168 4.68 -10.56 25.94
C TRP A 168 3.40 -11.28 26.33
N GLU A 169 3.48 -12.56 26.74
CA GLU A 169 2.36 -13.38 27.23
C GLU A 169 2.40 -13.58 28.76
N ALA A 170 3.28 -12.86 29.48
CA ALA A 170 3.39 -13.00 30.92
C ALA A 170 2.06 -12.76 31.66
N GLU A 171 1.21 -11.90 31.09
CA GLU A 171 -0.15 -11.68 31.53
C GLU A 171 -1.13 -11.87 30.36
N GLU A 172 -2.16 -12.65 30.54
CA GLU A 172 -3.16 -12.94 29.53
C GLU A 172 -3.81 -11.67 28.94
N VAL A 173 -3.91 -10.60 29.72
CA VAL A 173 -4.48 -9.32 29.32
C VAL A 173 -3.76 -8.73 28.09
N TYR A 174 -2.46 -8.94 27.94
CA TYR A 174 -1.70 -8.41 26.80
C TYR A 174 -2.03 -9.14 25.49
N VAL A 175 -2.26 -10.46 25.56
CA VAL A 175 -2.71 -11.27 24.42
C VAL A 175 -4.11 -10.83 23.99
N GLN A 176 -5.03 -10.68 24.95
CA GLN A 176 -6.39 -10.23 24.68
C GLN A 176 -6.40 -8.79 24.11
N ARG A 177 -5.52 -7.92 24.58
CA ARG A 177 -5.40 -6.55 24.05
C ARG A 177 -4.88 -6.53 22.63
N ALA A 178 -3.90 -7.37 22.27
CA ALA A 178 -3.42 -7.49 20.89
C ALA A 178 -4.54 -7.99 19.96
N LYS A 179 -5.33 -8.98 20.40
CA LYS A 179 -6.50 -9.47 19.68
C LYS A 179 -7.54 -8.36 19.47
N ALA A 180 -7.94 -7.67 20.55
CA ALA A 180 -8.93 -6.59 20.49
C ALA A 180 -8.47 -5.46 19.56
N TYR A 181 -7.20 -5.11 19.59
CA TYR A 181 -6.63 -4.13 18.66
C TYR A 181 -6.86 -4.54 17.19
N LEU A 182 -6.54 -5.78 16.83
CA LEU A 182 -6.67 -6.27 15.45
C LEU A 182 -8.11 -6.45 15.00
N GLU A 183 -9.01 -6.85 15.89
CA GLU A 183 -10.39 -7.19 15.54
C GLU A 183 -11.36 -6.00 15.69
N GLU A 184 -11.04 -5.02 16.54
CA GLU A 184 -11.94 -3.92 16.88
C GLU A 184 -11.33 -2.54 16.61
N GLU A 185 -10.19 -2.20 17.23
CA GLU A 185 -9.62 -0.85 17.19
C GLU A 185 -9.10 -0.50 15.80
N CYS A 186 -8.32 -1.39 15.17
CA CYS A 186 -7.78 -1.15 13.84
C CYS A 186 -8.88 -1.03 12.76
N PRO A 187 -9.88 -1.93 12.68
CA PRO A 187 -11.00 -1.75 11.77
C PRO A 187 -11.82 -0.48 12.03
N ALA A 188 -11.98 -0.07 13.30
CA ALA A 188 -12.66 1.17 13.65
C ALA A 188 -11.89 2.39 13.17
N MET A 189 -10.56 2.41 13.37
CA MET A 189 -9.67 3.45 12.86
C MET A 189 -9.73 3.53 11.34
N LEU A 190 -9.63 2.38 10.63
CA LEU A 190 -9.72 2.34 9.18
C LEU A 190 -11.05 2.90 8.67
N ARG A 191 -12.19 2.52 9.29
CA ARG A 191 -13.50 3.09 8.92
C ARG A 191 -13.54 4.61 9.13
N ARG A 192 -12.97 5.11 10.22
CA ARG A 192 -12.87 6.54 10.48
C ARG A 192 -12.04 7.22 9.39
N CYS A 193 -10.87 6.70 9.04
CA CYS A 193 -10.05 7.24 7.97
C CYS A 193 -10.80 7.28 6.62
N LEU A 194 -11.62 6.27 6.31
CA LEU A 194 -12.41 6.22 5.09
C LEU A 194 -13.53 7.27 5.06
N GLN A 195 -14.06 7.71 6.20
CA GLN A 195 -15.05 8.80 6.23
C GLN A 195 -14.48 10.10 5.66
N TYR A 196 -13.18 10.35 5.86
CA TYR A 196 -12.50 11.56 5.41
C TYR A 196 -11.76 11.37 4.08
N GLY A 197 -11.09 10.23 3.91
CA GLY A 197 -10.12 10.01 2.85
C GLY A 197 -10.58 9.13 1.70
N LYS A 198 -11.81 8.58 1.72
CA LYS A 198 -12.28 7.64 0.69
C LYS A 198 -12.16 8.20 -0.73
N ALA A 199 -12.55 9.45 -0.95
CA ALA A 199 -12.48 10.07 -2.26
C ALA A 199 -11.06 10.17 -2.80
N PHE A 200 -10.08 10.40 -1.92
CA PHE A 200 -8.67 10.39 -2.30
C PHE A 200 -8.15 8.98 -2.60
N LEU A 201 -8.56 7.99 -1.81
CA LEU A 201 -8.16 6.59 -2.02
C LEU A 201 -8.81 5.96 -3.26
N ASP A 202 -9.98 6.43 -3.65
CA ASP A 202 -10.72 5.94 -4.82
C ASP A 202 -10.48 6.77 -6.08
N ARG A 203 -9.56 7.75 -6.03
CA ARG A 203 -9.26 8.58 -7.19
C ARG A 203 -8.70 7.76 -8.34
N GLN A 204 -8.85 8.29 -9.53
CA GLN A 204 -8.39 7.68 -10.76
C GLN A 204 -7.51 8.70 -11.51
N ASP A 205 -6.17 8.55 -11.40
CA ASP A 205 -5.22 9.40 -12.10
C ASP A 205 -4.73 8.68 -13.36
N PRO A 206 -4.95 9.22 -14.55
CA PRO A 206 -4.57 8.55 -15.78
C PRO A 206 -3.06 8.59 -16.00
N PRO A 207 -2.47 7.50 -16.57
CA PRO A 207 -1.05 7.45 -16.86
C PRO A 207 -0.65 8.44 -17.95
N SER A 208 0.49 9.09 -17.75
CA SER A 208 1.25 9.77 -18.78
C SER A 208 2.17 8.77 -19.47
N MET A 209 2.16 8.74 -20.82
CA MET A 209 3.00 7.85 -21.61
C MET A 209 4.18 8.58 -22.21
N SER A 210 5.38 8.01 -22.11
CA SER A 210 6.55 8.44 -22.87
C SER A 210 7.32 7.26 -23.43
N ILE A 211 7.91 7.43 -24.63
CA ILE A 211 8.72 6.40 -25.26
C ILE A 211 10.13 6.96 -25.41
N THR A 212 11.11 6.25 -24.84
CA THR A 212 12.52 6.61 -24.89
C THR A 212 13.33 5.52 -25.56
N ARG A 213 14.44 5.90 -26.20
CA ARG A 213 15.42 4.99 -26.78
C ARG A 213 16.75 5.19 -26.08
N THR A 214 17.41 4.12 -25.70
CA THR A 214 18.77 4.18 -25.16
C THR A 214 19.76 4.48 -26.29
N PRO A 215 20.55 5.56 -26.21
CA PRO A 215 21.55 5.86 -27.22
C PRO A 215 22.57 4.72 -27.36
N GLY A 216 22.82 4.27 -28.60
CA GLY A 216 23.77 3.18 -28.87
C GLY A 216 23.23 1.76 -28.65
N GLU A 217 21.99 1.62 -28.20
CA GLU A 217 21.33 0.33 -28.02
C GLU A 217 20.09 0.24 -28.90
N ASP A 218 19.78 -0.98 -29.34
CA ASP A 218 18.54 -1.27 -30.08
C ASP A 218 17.35 -1.48 -29.14
N THR A 219 17.34 -0.80 -27.96
CA THR A 219 16.30 -0.95 -26.94
C THR A 219 15.44 0.31 -26.86
N ILE A 220 14.15 0.10 -26.91
CA ILE A 220 13.12 1.13 -26.67
C ILE A 220 12.40 0.84 -25.36
N LYS A 221 12.08 1.89 -24.60
CA LYS A 221 11.32 1.80 -23.36
C LYS A 221 10.05 2.62 -23.46
N CYS A 222 8.93 2.02 -23.10
CA CYS A 222 7.67 2.70 -22.86
C CYS A 222 7.49 2.90 -21.36
N TRP A 223 7.32 4.12 -20.96
CA TRP A 223 7.10 4.55 -19.58
C TRP A 223 5.65 4.92 -19.38
N ALA A 224 5.10 4.49 -18.25
CA ALA A 224 3.87 5.03 -17.69
C ALA A 224 4.21 5.73 -16.38
N SER A 225 3.80 6.98 -16.19
CA SER A 225 4.03 7.77 -14.97
C SER A 225 2.75 8.45 -14.51
N ASP A 226 2.78 8.90 -13.25
CA ASP A 226 1.76 9.74 -12.62
C ASP A 226 0.38 9.09 -12.50
N PHE A 227 0.28 7.77 -12.58
CA PHE A 227 -0.99 7.04 -12.52
C PHE A 227 -1.35 6.58 -11.09
N TYR A 228 -2.64 6.46 -10.85
CA TYR A 228 -3.24 5.86 -9.67
C TYR A 228 -4.62 5.27 -10.02
N PRO A 229 -5.00 4.09 -9.51
CA PRO A 229 -4.26 3.18 -8.64
C PRO A 229 -3.10 2.46 -9.33
N GLN A 230 -2.40 1.60 -8.56
CA GLN A 230 -1.16 0.94 -8.98
C GLN A 230 -1.33 -0.11 -10.08
N ASP A 231 -2.54 -0.68 -10.24
CA ASP A 231 -2.79 -1.74 -11.21
C ASP A 231 -2.73 -1.20 -12.63
N ILE A 232 -1.77 -1.66 -13.41
CA ILE A 232 -1.52 -1.22 -14.78
C ILE A 232 -0.99 -2.37 -15.64
N ASP A 233 -1.42 -2.40 -16.90
CA ASP A 233 -0.89 -3.29 -17.93
C ASP A 233 -0.16 -2.49 -19.01
N LEU A 234 1.14 -2.78 -19.18
CA LEU A 234 1.97 -2.22 -20.24
C LEU A 234 2.46 -3.33 -21.15
N HIS A 235 2.31 -3.16 -22.46
CA HIS A 235 2.76 -4.13 -23.46
C HIS A 235 3.28 -3.46 -24.72
N TRP A 236 4.29 -4.08 -25.35
CA TRP A 236 4.61 -3.82 -26.74
C TRP A 236 3.77 -4.71 -27.64
N ILE A 237 3.13 -4.10 -28.63
CA ILE A 237 2.25 -4.78 -29.59
C ILE A 237 2.89 -4.71 -30.99
N GLN A 238 2.95 -5.84 -31.67
CA GLN A 238 3.40 -5.95 -33.05
C GLN A 238 2.45 -6.86 -33.82
N GLY A 239 1.92 -6.37 -34.97
CA GLY A 239 1.01 -7.15 -35.78
C GLY A 239 -0.28 -7.58 -35.04
N GLY A 240 -0.73 -6.81 -34.04
CA GLY A 240 -1.91 -7.09 -33.24
C GLY A 240 -1.70 -8.01 -32.03
N ASN A 241 -0.49 -8.54 -31.84
CA ASN A 241 -0.15 -9.44 -30.73
C ASN A 241 0.86 -8.80 -29.78
N THR A 242 0.81 -9.20 -28.51
CA THR A 242 1.84 -8.84 -27.51
C THR A 242 3.18 -9.46 -27.88
N VAL A 243 4.26 -8.70 -27.71
CA VAL A 243 5.62 -9.15 -27.98
C VAL A 243 6.15 -9.94 -26.79
N GLU A 244 6.39 -11.23 -26.93
CA GLU A 244 6.83 -12.13 -25.86
C GLU A 244 8.24 -11.81 -25.29
N THR A 245 9.08 -11.11 -26.08
CA THR A 245 10.47 -10.79 -25.70
C THR A 245 10.60 -9.44 -24.97
N GLU A 246 9.52 -8.86 -24.48
CA GLU A 246 9.54 -7.63 -23.70
C GLU A 246 10.10 -7.89 -22.29
N VAL A 247 10.79 -6.88 -21.75
CA VAL A 247 11.26 -6.87 -20.35
C VAL A 247 10.47 -5.82 -19.59
N ARG A 248 9.92 -6.21 -18.44
CA ARG A 248 9.13 -5.31 -17.59
C ARG A 248 9.97 -4.79 -16.43
N GLY A 249 9.79 -3.53 -16.10
CA GLY A 249 10.31 -2.92 -14.89
C GLY A 249 9.38 -3.12 -13.69
N ASP A 250 9.93 -2.86 -12.53
CA ASP A 250 9.16 -2.86 -11.30
C ASP A 250 8.14 -1.70 -11.28
N LEU A 251 7.09 -1.87 -10.51
CA LEU A 251 6.17 -0.81 -10.15
C LEU A 251 6.81 0.02 -9.03
N LEU A 252 7.06 1.29 -9.28
CA LEU A 252 7.74 2.18 -8.34
C LEU A 252 6.82 3.33 -7.92
N PRO A 253 6.81 3.71 -6.64
CA PRO A 253 6.13 4.92 -6.20
C PRO A 253 6.88 6.16 -6.67
N SER A 254 6.16 7.16 -7.17
CA SER A 254 6.73 8.45 -7.63
C SER A 254 7.04 9.43 -6.49
N GLY A 255 6.60 9.12 -5.26
CA GLY A 255 6.79 9.98 -4.08
C GLY A 255 5.71 11.06 -3.87
N ASN A 256 4.83 11.26 -4.84
CA ASN A 256 3.69 12.19 -4.79
C ASN A 256 2.33 11.48 -4.67
N GLY A 257 2.34 10.19 -4.32
CA GLY A 257 1.13 9.37 -4.22
C GLY A 257 0.70 8.68 -5.52
N THR A 258 1.45 8.82 -6.62
CA THR A 258 1.25 8.12 -7.89
C THR A 258 2.35 7.09 -8.14
N TYR A 259 2.29 6.41 -9.27
CA TYR A 259 3.20 5.32 -9.63
C TYR A 259 3.90 5.56 -10.97
N LEU A 260 5.00 4.83 -11.12
CA LEU A 260 5.84 4.77 -12.32
C LEU A 260 6.13 3.30 -12.63
N SER A 261 6.02 2.91 -13.90
CA SER A 261 6.45 1.62 -14.42
C SER A 261 6.89 1.73 -15.88
N TRP A 262 7.54 0.70 -16.39
CA TRP A 262 7.99 0.67 -17.77
C TRP A 262 8.02 -0.74 -18.35
N VAL A 263 8.00 -0.81 -19.67
CA VAL A 263 8.28 -2.02 -20.44
C VAL A 263 9.27 -1.71 -21.55
N SER A 264 10.28 -2.55 -21.73
CA SER A 264 11.29 -2.39 -22.77
C SER A 264 11.25 -3.51 -23.79
N LEU A 265 11.66 -3.17 -25.00
CA LEU A 265 11.76 -4.11 -26.12
C LEU A 265 13.08 -3.85 -26.86
N THR A 266 13.85 -4.92 -27.13
CA THR A 266 14.98 -4.86 -28.04
C THR A 266 14.48 -5.01 -29.47
N VAL A 267 14.71 -3.97 -30.28
CA VAL A 267 14.24 -3.88 -31.67
C VAL A 267 15.40 -4.25 -32.60
N SER A 268 15.33 -5.46 -33.16
CA SER A 268 16.29 -5.87 -34.19
C SER A 268 16.18 -4.94 -35.43
N PRO A 269 17.29 -4.58 -36.11
CA PRO A 269 17.26 -3.79 -37.34
C PRO A 269 16.36 -4.38 -38.41
N TRP A 270 16.15 -5.69 -38.41
CA TRP A 270 15.29 -6.44 -39.35
C TRP A 270 13.80 -6.35 -39.02
N ARG A 271 13.43 -5.96 -37.79
CA ARG A 271 12.01 -5.77 -37.36
C ARG A 271 11.43 -4.41 -37.74
N THR A 272 12.21 -3.54 -38.38
CA THR A 272 11.81 -2.17 -38.77
C THR A 272 10.68 -2.10 -39.80
N ARG A 273 10.29 -3.21 -40.41
CA ARG A 273 9.16 -3.26 -41.36
C ARG A 273 7.80 -3.31 -40.68
N ASN A 274 7.70 -3.75 -39.42
CA ASN A 274 6.43 -3.85 -38.71
C ASN A 274 6.41 -2.80 -37.59
N THR A 275 5.46 -1.90 -37.68
CA THR A 275 5.24 -0.88 -36.66
C THR A 275 4.99 -1.53 -35.28
N VAL A 276 5.79 -1.16 -34.31
CA VAL A 276 5.64 -1.57 -32.91
C VAL A 276 5.05 -0.40 -32.15
N PHE A 277 4.05 -0.64 -31.35
CA PHE A 277 3.46 0.39 -30.48
C PHE A 277 3.34 -0.11 -29.04
N CYS A 278 3.49 0.81 -28.12
CA CYS A 278 3.21 0.57 -26.72
C CYS A 278 1.72 0.73 -26.45
N ARG A 279 1.17 -0.18 -25.67
CA ARG A 279 -0.22 -0.16 -25.21
C ARG A 279 -0.24 -0.12 -23.70
N ILE A 280 -0.98 0.83 -23.12
CA ILE A 280 -1.23 0.95 -21.69
C ILE A 280 -2.72 0.74 -21.46
N VAL A 281 -3.05 -0.16 -20.53
CA VAL A 281 -4.40 -0.38 -20.01
C VAL A 281 -4.40 0.00 -18.54
N HIS A 282 -5.31 0.87 -18.13
CA HIS A 282 -5.46 1.34 -16.76
C HIS A 282 -6.92 1.66 -16.48
N SER A 283 -7.34 1.48 -15.22
CA SER A 283 -8.75 1.67 -14.80
C SER A 283 -9.27 3.10 -15.00
N SER A 284 -8.39 4.11 -15.03
CA SER A 284 -8.75 5.50 -15.30
C SER A 284 -9.01 5.82 -16.77
N LEU A 285 -8.76 4.87 -17.68
CA LEU A 285 -8.85 5.08 -19.13
C LEU A 285 -10.06 4.39 -19.70
N ASP A 286 -10.92 5.10 -20.42
CA ASP A 286 -12.04 4.54 -21.18
C ASP A 286 -11.55 3.62 -22.31
N GLN A 287 -10.39 3.93 -22.87
CA GLN A 287 -9.73 3.14 -23.92
C GLN A 287 -8.21 3.09 -23.67
N PRO A 288 -7.53 1.99 -24.02
CA PRO A 288 -6.08 1.88 -23.88
C PRO A 288 -5.33 3.03 -24.57
N LEU A 289 -4.34 3.61 -23.88
CA LEU A 289 -3.38 4.50 -24.51
C LEU A 289 -2.48 3.70 -25.46
N THR A 290 -2.21 4.27 -26.63
CA THR A 290 -1.27 3.69 -27.59
C THR A 290 -0.28 4.73 -28.08
N GLY A 291 1.00 4.37 -28.10
CA GLY A 291 2.08 5.24 -28.54
C GLY A 291 3.04 4.52 -29.47
N LEU A 292 3.52 5.25 -30.46
CA LEU A 292 4.47 4.76 -31.45
C LEU A 292 5.87 5.27 -31.12
N ASP A 293 6.91 4.44 -31.33
CA ASP A 293 8.29 4.91 -31.46
C ASP A 293 8.38 5.73 -32.76
N LYS A 294 8.41 7.06 -32.61
CA LYS A 294 8.56 7.98 -33.74
C LYS A 294 10.00 7.88 -34.25
N ARG A 295 10.28 6.92 -35.11
CA ARG A 295 11.43 7.04 -36.01
C ARG A 295 11.05 8.04 -37.11
N GLN A 296 11.66 9.16 -37.11
CA GLN A 296 11.90 9.89 -38.33
C GLN A 296 13.29 9.57 -38.83
#